data_438f7f14dae85d1c9035be1b9f260d43
#
_entry.id   438f7f14dae85d1c9035be1b9f260d43
#
_cell.length_a   1.000
_cell.length_b   1.000
_cell.length_c   1.000
_cell.angle_alpha   90.00
_cell.angle_beta   90.00
_cell.angle_gamma   90.00
#
_symmetry.space_group_name_H-M   'P 1'
#
loop_
_entity.id
_entity.type
_entity.pdbx_description
1 polymer ?
#
loop_
_entity_poly.entity_id
_entity_poly.type
_entity_poly.pdbx_seq_one_letter_code
_entity_poly.pdbx_strand_id
1 'polypeptide(L)'
;GLVGSEMCIRDRTKARRMMQENIKLIDLVIELVDARIPISSRNPDIDELGKGKSRIILLNKSDLADPVWNKKWVEYFSNQGMGVLEINSRTGMGIKSIQGLVQEVCKEKIERDRKRGIVNRPVRAMVVGIPNVGKSTFINSFAGKACAKTGNKPGVTKGKQWIRLNKGLELLDTPGILWPKFEDQQVGMRLAFIGSMNDEILIPDELACDLIGAIKELYPKALQERYEADPAGKPIEILEAVAESRKCYAKGEQLDLGKAAGILIDDFRSGKLGRITLERI
;
A
#
# COMPACT_ATOMS: atom_id res chain seq x y z
N GLY A 1 -23.12 17.64 4.35
CA GLY A 1 -22.76 17.05 3.15
C GLY A 1 -21.83 17.73 2.15
N LEU A 2 -22.00 19.01 1.80
CA LEU A 2 -21.30 19.65 0.66
C LEU A 2 -19.88 20.18 0.98
N VAL A 3 -19.56 20.49 2.21
CA VAL A 3 -18.27 21.08 2.60
C VAL A 3 -17.12 20.06 2.55
N GLY A 4 -17.37 18.79 2.81
CA GLY A 4 -16.36 17.73 2.71
C GLY A 4 -15.92 17.41 1.29
N SER A 5 -16.81 17.58 0.31
CA SER A 5 -16.52 17.27 -1.10
C SER A 5 -15.65 18.33 -1.79
N GLU A 6 -15.83 19.61 -1.50
CA GLU A 6 -15.05 20.70 -2.10
C GLU A 6 -13.59 20.72 -1.57
N MET A 7 -13.40 20.49 -0.28
CA MET A 7 -12.05 20.41 0.32
C MET A 7 -11.27 19.23 -0.25
N CYS A 8 -11.92 18.07 -0.42
CA CYS A 8 -11.34 16.89 -1.05
C CYS A 8 -10.96 17.13 -2.52
N ILE A 9 -11.77 17.87 -3.28
CA ILE A 9 -11.51 18.18 -4.69
C ILE A 9 -10.32 19.15 -4.85
N ARG A 10 -10.20 20.15 -4.00
CA ARG A 10 -9.07 21.10 -4.01
C ARG A 10 -7.76 20.44 -3.66
N ASP A 11 -7.75 19.58 -2.65
CA ASP A 11 -6.56 18.84 -2.23
C ASP A 11 -6.12 17.83 -3.30
N ARG A 12 -7.07 17.18 -3.97
CA ARG A 12 -6.81 16.30 -5.13
C ARG A 12 -6.15 17.04 -6.28
N THR A 13 -6.71 18.18 -6.67
CA THR A 13 -6.17 18.99 -7.79
C THR A 13 -4.75 19.47 -7.48
N LYS A 14 -4.50 19.89 -6.25
CA LYS A 14 -3.19 20.29 -5.77
C LYS A 14 -2.20 19.13 -5.77
N ALA A 15 -2.63 17.96 -5.28
CA ALA A 15 -1.81 16.75 -5.25
C ALA A 15 -1.44 16.27 -6.67
N ARG A 16 -2.41 16.23 -7.59
CA ARG A 16 -2.18 15.87 -8.99
C ARG A 16 -1.22 16.84 -9.69
N ARG A 17 -1.41 18.15 -9.50
CA ARG A 17 -0.52 19.17 -10.05
C ARG A 17 0.89 19.04 -9.51
N MET A 18 1.06 18.84 -8.22
CA MET A 18 2.37 18.61 -7.60
C MET A 18 3.04 17.35 -8.16
N MET A 19 2.27 16.27 -8.38
CA MET A 19 2.77 15.05 -9.00
C MET A 19 3.22 15.29 -10.44
N GLN A 20 2.43 16.02 -11.24
CA GLN A 20 2.79 16.41 -12.61
C GLN A 20 4.09 17.23 -12.68
N GLU A 21 4.30 18.13 -11.73
CA GLU A 21 5.54 18.90 -11.65
C GLU A 21 6.73 18.03 -11.22
N ASN A 22 6.53 17.08 -10.34
CA ASN A 22 7.57 16.21 -9.83
C ASN A 22 8.00 15.15 -10.85
N ILE A 23 7.05 14.58 -11.60
CA ILE A 23 7.31 13.57 -12.64
C ILE A 23 8.26 14.09 -13.72
N LYS A 24 8.24 15.38 -14.03
CA LYS A 24 9.19 15.99 -14.98
C LYS A 24 10.66 15.91 -14.53
N LEU A 25 10.89 15.81 -13.24
CA LEU A 25 12.24 15.84 -12.63
C LEU A 25 12.85 14.46 -12.42
N ILE A 26 12.07 13.41 -12.60
CA ILE A 26 12.47 12.04 -12.28
C ILE A 26 12.65 11.19 -13.53
N ASP A 27 13.37 10.11 -13.38
CA ASP A 27 13.62 9.07 -14.39
C ASP A 27 12.78 7.81 -14.12
N LEU A 28 12.44 7.57 -12.85
CA LEU A 28 11.83 6.35 -12.35
C LEU A 28 10.69 6.65 -11.39
N VAL A 29 9.57 5.96 -11.54
CA VAL A 29 8.49 5.90 -10.55
C VAL A 29 8.56 4.57 -9.81
N ILE A 30 8.66 4.64 -8.49
CA ILE A 30 8.55 3.48 -7.59
C ILE A 30 7.17 3.54 -6.93
N GLU A 31 6.29 2.65 -7.32
CA GLU A 31 4.93 2.55 -6.78
C GLU A 31 4.88 1.50 -5.69
N LEU A 32 4.54 1.92 -4.47
CA LEU A 32 4.37 1.03 -3.32
C LEU A 32 2.90 0.63 -3.22
N VAL A 33 2.62 -0.66 -3.27
CA VAL A 33 1.28 -1.23 -3.16
C VAL A 33 1.20 -2.24 -2.02
N ASP A 34 0.00 -2.43 -1.45
CA ASP A 34 -0.23 -3.47 -0.45
C ASP A 34 -0.46 -4.82 -1.16
N ALA A 35 0.37 -5.80 -0.89
CA ALA A 35 0.31 -7.10 -1.54
C ALA A 35 -1.01 -7.87 -1.34
N ARG A 36 -1.82 -7.47 -0.35
CA ARG A 36 -3.16 -8.07 -0.11
C ARG A 36 -4.22 -7.58 -1.09
N ILE A 37 -4.03 -6.36 -1.64
CA ILE A 37 -4.94 -5.70 -2.59
C ILE A 37 -4.12 -4.91 -3.65
N PRO A 38 -3.36 -5.60 -4.51
CA PRO A 38 -2.37 -4.96 -5.38
C PRO A 38 -2.93 -3.93 -6.35
N ILE A 39 -4.13 -4.14 -6.91
CA ILE A 39 -4.76 -3.20 -7.84
C ILE A 39 -5.44 -2.05 -7.09
N SER A 40 -6.27 -2.35 -6.09
CA SER A 40 -6.99 -1.32 -5.32
C SER A 40 -6.04 -0.37 -4.58
N SER A 41 -4.82 -0.81 -4.26
CA SER A 41 -3.81 0.03 -3.60
C SER A 41 -2.92 0.81 -4.56
N ARG A 42 -3.12 0.73 -5.88
CA ARG A 42 -2.42 1.53 -6.88
C ARG A 42 -3.06 2.91 -7.04
N ASN A 43 -2.27 3.88 -7.49
CA ASN A 43 -2.80 5.17 -7.93
C ASN A 43 -3.07 5.15 -9.43
N PRO A 44 -4.34 5.20 -9.91
CA PRO A 44 -4.66 5.14 -11.34
C PRO A 44 -4.07 6.32 -12.12
N ASP A 45 -3.90 7.50 -11.50
CA ASP A 45 -3.28 8.65 -12.14
C ASP A 45 -1.81 8.40 -12.54
N ILE A 46 -1.13 7.44 -11.89
CA ILE A 46 0.28 7.11 -12.17
C ILE A 46 0.45 6.47 -13.55
N ASP A 47 -0.53 5.74 -14.06
CA ASP A 47 -0.43 5.13 -15.38
C ASP A 47 -0.39 6.19 -16.49
N GLU A 48 -1.14 7.27 -16.31
CA GLU A 48 -1.14 8.41 -17.23
C GLU A 48 0.08 9.33 -17.02
N LEU A 49 0.31 9.73 -15.76
CA LEU A 49 1.36 10.71 -15.42
C LEU A 49 2.77 10.14 -15.59
N GLY A 50 2.96 8.85 -15.32
CA GLY A 50 4.23 8.14 -15.44
C GLY A 50 4.56 7.65 -16.85
N LYS A 51 3.78 8.05 -17.86
CA LYS A 51 4.00 7.64 -19.25
C LYS A 51 5.39 8.06 -19.73
N GLY A 52 6.15 7.11 -20.28
CA GLY A 52 7.53 7.35 -20.73
C GLY A 52 8.59 7.36 -19.63
N LYS A 53 8.23 7.06 -18.39
CA LYS A 53 9.18 6.85 -17.27
C LYS A 53 9.36 5.36 -17.01
N SER A 54 10.55 4.98 -16.54
CA SER A 54 10.74 3.64 -15.98
C SER A 54 9.86 3.44 -14.75
N ARG A 55 9.37 2.22 -14.54
CA ARG A 55 8.41 1.93 -13.46
C ARG A 55 8.80 0.69 -12.69
N ILE A 56 8.68 0.77 -11.38
CA ILE A 56 8.85 -0.34 -10.46
C ILE A 56 7.61 -0.40 -9.56
N ILE A 57 7.05 -1.59 -9.38
CA ILE A 57 6.03 -1.88 -8.38
C ILE A 57 6.69 -2.68 -7.25
N LEU A 58 6.49 -2.21 -6.03
CA LEU A 58 6.91 -2.91 -4.82
C LEU A 58 5.66 -3.44 -4.11
N LEU A 59 5.48 -4.77 -4.14
CA LEU A 59 4.44 -5.47 -3.39
C LEU A 59 4.85 -5.51 -1.91
N ASN A 60 4.48 -4.48 -1.16
CA ASN A 60 4.82 -4.36 0.26
C ASN A 60 3.87 -5.18 1.15
N LYS A 61 4.31 -5.49 2.35
CA LYS A 61 3.62 -6.39 3.29
C LYS A 61 3.35 -7.77 2.68
N SER A 62 4.26 -8.24 1.82
CA SER A 62 4.13 -9.53 1.12
C SER A 62 4.10 -10.73 2.08
N ASP A 63 4.56 -10.56 3.31
CA ASP A 63 4.44 -11.50 4.41
C ASP A 63 3.00 -11.69 4.92
N LEU A 64 2.12 -10.70 4.70
CA LEU A 64 0.70 -10.74 5.07
C LEU A 64 -0.20 -11.27 3.95
N ALA A 65 0.33 -11.36 2.73
CA ALA A 65 -0.40 -11.78 1.54
C ALA A 65 -0.11 -13.24 1.17
N ASP A 66 -1.05 -13.87 0.47
CA ASP A 66 -0.92 -15.24 -0.03
C ASP A 66 0.24 -15.37 -1.01
N PRO A 67 1.23 -16.26 -0.73
CA PRO A 67 2.42 -16.38 -1.56
C PRO A 67 2.14 -16.89 -2.99
N VAL A 68 1.06 -17.62 -3.20
CA VAL A 68 0.65 -18.07 -4.54
C VAL A 68 0.20 -16.87 -5.36
N TRP A 69 -0.59 -15.98 -4.75
CA TRP A 69 -1.09 -14.79 -5.41
C TRP A 69 -0.01 -13.72 -5.55
N ASN A 70 0.92 -13.62 -4.60
CA ASN A 70 2.09 -12.74 -4.76
C ASN A 70 2.83 -13.05 -6.06
N LYS A 71 3.14 -14.33 -6.35
CA LYS A 71 3.81 -14.75 -7.59
C LYS A 71 3.02 -14.38 -8.84
N LYS A 72 1.71 -14.61 -8.84
CA LYS A 72 0.83 -14.25 -9.96
C LYS A 72 0.81 -12.74 -10.20
N TRP A 73 0.76 -11.94 -9.14
CA TRP A 73 0.81 -10.49 -9.25
C TRP A 73 2.17 -9.96 -9.71
N VAL A 74 3.27 -10.59 -9.30
CA VAL A 74 4.60 -10.30 -9.86
C VAL A 74 4.61 -10.53 -11.36
N GLU A 75 4.11 -11.68 -11.82
CA GLU A 75 4.01 -12.02 -13.25
C GLU A 75 3.10 -11.04 -14.01
N TYR A 76 1.92 -10.72 -13.46
CA TYR A 76 0.97 -9.81 -14.05
C TYR A 76 1.57 -8.43 -14.34
N PHE A 77 2.22 -7.81 -13.36
CA PHE A 77 2.84 -6.50 -13.54
C PHE A 77 4.11 -6.56 -14.38
N SER A 78 4.90 -7.64 -14.31
CA SER A 78 6.07 -7.84 -15.15
C SER A 78 5.70 -7.94 -16.64
N ASN A 79 4.60 -8.60 -16.96
CA ASN A 79 4.07 -8.70 -18.32
C ASN A 79 3.61 -7.34 -18.88
N GLN A 80 3.37 -6.34 -18.01
CA GLN A 80 3.10 -4.96 -18.40
C GLN A 80 4.36 -4.11 -18.56
N GLY A 81 5.56 -4.72 -18.49
CA GLY A 81 6.84 -4.04 -18.66
C GLY A 81 7.33 -3.28 -17.43
N MET A 82 6.80 -3.60 -16.25
CA MET A 82 7.24 -2.99 -14.99
C MET A 82 8.25 -3.89 -14.27
N GLY A 83 9.23 -3.29 -13.58
CA GLY A 83 10.02 -4.03 -12.61
C GLY A 83 9.17 -4.34 -11.37
N VAL A 84 9.26 -5.54 -10.82
CA VAL A 84 8.43 -5.94 -9.68
C VAL A 84 9.26 -6.65 -8.63
N LEU A 85 9.04 -6.31 -7.36
CA LEU A 85 9.61 -7.02 -6.21
C LEU A 85 8.59 -7.19 -5.10
N GLU A 86 8.62 -8.35 -4.47
CA GLU A 86 7.98 -8.58 -3.18
C GLU A 86 8.89 -8.04 -2.07
N ILE A 87 8.34 -7.21 -1.18
CA ILE A 87 9.08 -6.64 -0.07
C ILE A 87 8.29 -6.70 1.23
N ASN A 88 9.03 -6.65 2.34
CA ASN A 88 8.53 -6.27 3.64
C ASN A 88 9.36 -5.10 4.16
N SER A 89 8.83 -3.90 4.09
CA SER A 89 9.51 -2.67 4.50
C SER A 89 9.84 -2.65 6.00
N ARG A 90 9.11 -3.41 6.82
CA ARG A 90 9.32 -3.47 8.27
C ARG A 90 10.52 -4.34 8.64
N THR A 91 10.68 -5.50 7.99
CA THR A 91 11.78 -6.43 8.25
C THR A 91 13.00 -6.20 7.36
N GLY A 92 12.85 -5.44 6.28
CA GLY A 92 13.89 -5.21 5.28
C GLY A 92 13.99 -6.30 4.22
N MET A 93 13.08 -7.28 4.22
CA MET A 93 13.07 -8.33 3.21
C MET A 93 12.83 -7.73 1.81
N GLY A 94 13.64 -8.13 0.83
CA GLY A 94 13.58 -7.65 -0.55
C GLY A 94 14.24 -6.28 -0.79
N ILE A 95 14.49 -5.48 0.23
CA ILE A 95 14.99 -4.09 0.10
C ILE A 95 16.35 -4.03 -0.59
N LYS A 96 17.25 -4.98 -0.30
CA LYS A 96 18.60 -5.02 -0.91
C LYS A 96 18.57 -5.26 -2.43
N SER A 97 17.56 -5.94 -2.93
CA SER A 97 17.40 -6.27 -4.36
C SER A 97 16.91 -5.08 -5.20
N ILE A 98 16.37 -4.04 -4.57
CA ILE A 98 15.79 -2.88 -5.27
C ILE A 98 16.84 -2.15 -6.11
N GLN A 99 18.08 -2.03 -5.62
CA GLN A 99 19.13 -1.35 -6.37
C GLN A 99 19.47 -2.06 -7.69
N GLY A 100 19.55 -3.40 -7.67
CA GLY A 100 19.74 -4.19 -8.89
C GLY A 100 18.58 -4.00 -9.88
N LEU A 101 17.34 -4.06 -9.38
CA LEU A 101 16.15 -3.83 -10.19
C LEU A 101 16.11 -2.41 -10.80
N VAL A 102 16.52 -1.39 -10.05
CA VAL A 102 16.61 -0.01 -10.57
C VAL A 102 17.60 0.06 -11.74
N GLN A 103 18.76 -0.59 -11.63
CA GLN A 103 19.75 -0.62 -12.71
C GLN A 103 19.24 -1.34 -13.94
N GLU A 104 18.51 -2.45 -13.76
CA GLU A 104 17.91 -3.21 -14.85
C GLU A 104 16.84 -2.38 -15.58
N VAL A 105 15.85 -1.87 -14.85
CA VAL A 105 14.70 -1.12 -15.40
C VAL A 105 15.13 0.21 -16.03
N CYS A 106 16.19 0.84 -15.52
CA CYS A 106 16.72 2.10 -16.04
C CYS A 106 17.92 1.92 -16.99
N LYS A 107 18.24 0.69 -17.42
CA LYS A 107 19.42 0.39 -18.23
C LYS A 107 19.53 1.24 -19.50
N GLU A 108 18.48 1.35 -20.27
CA GLU A 108 18.48 2.14 -21.52
C GLU A 108 18.75 3.63 -21.25
N LYS A 109 18.19 4.16 -20.18
CA LYS A 109 18.44 5.55 -19.78
C LYS A 109 19.89 5.76 -19.36
N ILE A 110 20.43 4.87 -18.54
CA ILE A 110 21.81 4.92 -18.07
C ILE A 110 22.78 4.84 -19.25
N GLU A 111 22.54 3.94 -20.21
CA GLU A 111 23.36 3.80 -21.43
C GLU A 111 23.27 5.05 -22.31
N ARG A 112 22.09 5.63 -22.47
CA ARG A 112 21.89 6.88 -23.23
C ARG A 112 22.67 8.05 -22.62
N ASP A 113 22.62 8.20 -21.30
CA ASP A 113 23.37 9.24 -20.58
C ASP A 113 24.88 9.02 -20.77
N ARG A 114 25.35 7.78 -20.65
CA ARG A 114 26.76 7.43 -20.87
C ARG A 114 27.23 7.76 -22.29
N LYS A 115 26.44 7.45 -23.32
CA LYS A 115 26.73 7.81 -24.71
C LYS A 115 26.83 9.33 -24.95
N ARG A 116 26.15 10.13 -24.13
CA ARG A 116 26.19 11.59 -24.14
C ARG A 116 27.33 12.17 -23.29
N GLY A 117 28.21 11.34 -22.75
CA GLY A 117 29.31 11.76 -21.88
C GLY A 117 28.88 12.11 -20.45
N ILE A 118 27.64 11.86 -20.08
CA ILE A 118 27.12 12.08 -18.73
C ILE A 118 27.48 10.86 -17.88
N VAL A 119 28.59 10.95 -17.18
CA VAL A 119 29.05 9.86 -16.30
C VAL A 119 28.61 10.13 -14.86
N ASN A 120 28.18 9.10 -14.15
CA ASN A 120 27.80 9.14 -12.73
C ASN A 120 26.57 10.00 -12.37
N ARG A 121 25.67 10.26 -13.30
CA ARG A 121 24.38 10.86 -12.96
C ARG A 121 23.51 9.82 -12.24
N PRO A 122 23.08 10.06 -10.99
CA PRO A 122 22.18 9.17 -10.30
C PRO A 122 20.82 9.09 -10.99
N VAL A 123 20.17 7.93 -10.92
CA VAL A 123 18.77 7.77 -11.30
C VAL A 123 17.94 8.55 -10.27
N ARG A 124 17.07 9.40 -10.74
CA ARG A 124 16.14 10.14 -9.91
C ARG A 124 14.81 9.43 -9.86
N ALA A 125 14.41 8.99 -8.68
CA ALA A 125 13.16 8.25 -8.48
C ALA A 125 12.20 9.02 -7.59
N MET A 126 10.91 8.84 -7.84
CA MET A 126 9.82 9.30 -6.97
C MET A 126 9.12 8.06 -6.40
N VAL A 127 8.91 8.04 -5.07
CA VAL A 127 8.13 6.98 -4.41
C VAL A 127 6.70 7.46 -4.23
N VAL A 128 5.78 6.70 -4.78
CA VAL A 128 4.34 6.96 -4.67
C VAL A 128 3.64 5.79 -3.98
N GLY A 129 2.52 6.06 -3.36
CA GLY A 129 1.70 5.03 -2.69
C GLY A 129 0.60 5.68 -1.87
N ILE A 130 -0.44 4.90 -1.63
CA ILE A 130 -1.58 5.30 -0.80
C ILE A 130 -1.17 5.50 0.67
N PRO A 131 -1.99 6.19 1.49
CA PRO A 131 -1.76 6.25 2.93
C PRO A 131 -1.66 4.85 3.53
N ASN A 132 -0.85 4.70 4.56
CA ASN A 132 -0.64 3.47 5.34
C ASN A 132 -0.15 2.24 4.56
N VAL A 133 0.21 2.37 3.26
CA VAL A 133 0.86 1.31 2.49
C VAL A 133 2.27 0.98 2.98
N GLY A 134 2.83 1.85 3.83
CA GLY A 134 4.16 1.69 4.41
C GLY A 134 5.26 2.53 3.73
N LYS A 135 4.90 3.61 3.03
CA LYS A 135 5.85 4.46 2.30
C LYS A 135 6.96 5.03 3.18
N SER A 136 6.63 5.63 4.33
CA SER A 136 7.63 6.16 5.25
C SER A 136 8.53 5.08 5.82
N THR A 137 7.95 3.91 6.17
CA THR A 137 8.71 2.74 6.62
C THR A 137 9.66 2.25 5.54
N PHE A 138 9.19 2.19 4.28
CA PHE A 138 10.01 1.83 3.14
C PHE A 138 11.18 2.80 2.93
N ILE A 139 10.91 4.10 2.89
CA ILE A 139 11.95 5.12 2.70
C ILE A 139 12.99 5.01 3.82
N ASN A 140 12.57 4.87 5.08
CA ASN A 140 13.47 4.72 6.21
C ASN A 140 14.30 3.43 6.14
N SER A 141 13.68 2.31 5.77
CA SER A 141 14.36 1.03 5.62
C SER A 141 15.34 1.01 4.46
N PHE A 142 14.97 1.64 3.34
CA PHE A 142 15.77 1.69 2.13
C PHE A 142 16.91 2.73 2.20
N ALA A 143 16.64 3.87 2.82
CA ALA A 143 17.66 4.90 3.03
C ALA A 143 18.62 4.55 4.18
N GLY A 144 18.23 3.64 5.08
CA GLY A 144 19.05 3.22 6.20
C GLY A 144 19.41 4.36 7.15
N LYS A 145 20.49 4.19 7.90
CA LYS A 145 20.99 5.19 8.87
C LYS A 145 21.39 6.54 8.25
N ALA A 146 21.48 6.65 6.92
CA ALA A 146 21.81 7.90 6.24
C ALA A 146 20.71 8.97 6.41
N CYS A 147 19.43 8.59 6.43
CA CYS A 147 18.33 9.52 6.70
C CYS A 147 18.23 9.95 8.16
N ALA A 148 18.66 9.11 9.10
CA ALA A 148 18.64 9.43 10.53
C ALA A 148 19.61 10.56 10.90
N LYS A 149 20.64 10.82 10.10
CA LYS A 149 21.62 11.91 10.33
C LYS A 149 21.20 13.28 9.80
N THR A 150 20.22 13.34 8.91
CA THR A 150 19.77 14.63 8.29
C THR A 150 18.63 15.30 9.04
N GLY A 151 18.45 15.03 10.31
CA GLY A 151 17.71 15.84 11.28
C GLY A 151 16.40 16.52 10.84
N ASN A 152 15.66 15.96 9.89
CA ASN A 152 14.46 16.58 9.38
C ASN A 152 13.24 16.15 10.18
N LYS A 153 12.74 17.08 11.01
CA LYS A 153 11.47 16.93 11.71
C LYS A 153 10.32 16.82 10.69
N PRO A 154 9.39 15.87 10.87
CA PRO A 154 8.19 15.80 10.04
C PRO A 154 7.43 17.16 10.15
N GLY A 155 7.09 17.76 9.01
CA GLY A 155 6.26 18.94 8.96
C GLY A 155 6.91 20.25 8.48
N VAL A 156 8.19 20.28 8.13
CA VAL A 156 8.88 21.50 7.68
C VAL A 156 9.52 21.33 6.30
N THR A 157 8.78 20.90 5.30
CA THR A 157 9.30 20.86 3.94
C THR A 157 8.82 22.08 3.15
N LYS A 158 9.53 23.17 3.24
CA LYS A 158 9.45 24.28 2.28
C LYS A 158 10.41 23.99 1.12
N GLY A 159 9.98 23.13 0.16
CA GLY A 159 10.74 22.85 -1.06
C GLY A 159 10.86 21.35 -1.39
N LYS A 160 11.28 21.05 -2.62
CA LYS A 160 11.53 19.67 -3.09
C LYS A 160 12.81 19.16 -2.47
N GLN A 161 12.75 18.11 -1.67
CA GLN A 161 13.90 17.54 -0.97
C GLN A 161 14.33 16.23 -1.64
N TRP A 162 15.61 16.16 -2.03
CA TRP A 162 16.22 14.96 -2.56
C TRP A 162 16.95 14.20 -1.46
N ILE A 163 16.65 12.92 -1.34
CA ILE A 163 17.34 11.99 -0.45
C ILE A 163 18.33 11.19 -1.30
N ARG A 164 19.61 11.41 -1.12
CA ARG A 164 20.64 10.64 -1.80
C ARG A 164 20.87 9.34 -1.06
N LEU A 165 20.50 8.22 -1.68
CA LEU A 165 20.66 6.89 -1.10
C LEU A 165 22.08 6.36 -1.30
N ASN A 166 22.60 6.55 -2.50
CA ASN A 166 23.97 6.15 -2.89
C ASN A 166 24.41 6.94 -4.13
N LYS A 167 25.57 6.57 -4.70
CA LYS A 167 26.07 7.25 -5.91
C LYS A 167 25.17 7.10 -7.14
N GLY A 168 24.29 6.09 -7.17
CA GLY A 168 23.47 5.74 -8.34
C GLY A 168 21.99 6.06 -8.22
N LEU A 169 21.48 6.46 -7.02
CA LEU A 169 20.05 6.66 -6.80
C LEU A 169 19.75 7.81 -5.84
N GLU A 170 18.89 8.71 -6.30
CA GLU A 170 18.30 9.79 -5.51
C GLU A 170 16.78 9.63 -5.46
N LEU A 171 16.17 9.73 -4.27
CA LEU A 171 14.72 9.75 -4.10
C LEU A 171 14.23 11.18 -3.92
N LEU A 172 13.18 11.53 -4.62
CA LEU A 172 12.41 12.73 -4.33
C LEU A 172 11.47 12.42 -3.16
N ASP A 173 11.69 13.10 -2.05
CA ASP A 173 10.74 13.03 -0.93
C ASP A 173 9.45 13.74 -1.33
N THR A 174 8.39 12.97 -1.48
CA THR A 174 7.06 13.48 -1.76
C THR A 174 6.18 13.21 -0.56
N PRO A 175 5.46 14.24 -0.05
CA PRO A 175 4.43 13.99 0.94
C PRO A 175 3.46 12.93 0.41
N GLY A 176 2.91 12.12 1.30
CA GLY A 176 1.93 11.10 0.94
C GLY A 176 0.82 11.72 0.12
N ILE A 177 0.80 11.43 -1.17
CA ILE A 177 -0.21 11.96 -2.07
C ILE A 177 -1.46 11.15 -1.85
N LEU A 178 -2.42 11.80 -1.24
CA LEU A 178 -3.74 11.24 -1.00
C LEU A 178 -4.46 10.97 -2.32
N TRP A 179 -5.14 9.90 -2.29
CA TRP A 179 -5.91 9.23 -3.30
C TRP A 179 -7.09 10.04 -3.84
N PRO A 180 -7.40 9.84 -5.10
CA PRO A 180 -8.58 10.41 -5.72
C PRO A 180 -9.86 9.67 -5.33
N LYS A 181 -10.97 10.28 -5.71
CA LYS A 181 -12.33 9.79 -5.65
C LYS A 181 -12.43 8.30 -6.01
N PHE A 182 -12.92 7.50 -5.08
CA PHE A 182 -13.28 6.11 -5.35
C PHE A 182 -14.58 6.11 -6.14
N GLU A 183 -14.49 5.86 -7.43
CA GLU A 183 -15.67 5.65 -8.27
C GLU A 183 -16.23 4.24 -8.05
N ASP A 184 -15.34 3.32 -7.67
CA ASP A 184 -15.67 1.94 -7.33
C ASP A 184 -15.75 1.76 -5.82
N GLN A 185 -16.93 1.42 -5.30
CA GLN A 185 -17.18 1.15 -3.88
C GLN A 185 -16.34 -0.02 -3.38
N GLN A 186 -16.06 -1.04 -4.22
CA GLN A 186 -15.23 -2.18 -3.84
C GLN A 186 -13.79 -1.78 -3.58
N VAL A 187 -13.25 -0.86 -4.36
CA VAL A 187 -11.90 -0.31 -4.11
C VAL A 187 -11.87 0.42 -2.77
N GLY A 188 -12.86 1.28 -2.50
CA GLY A 188 -12.99 1.97 -1.23
C GLY A 188 -13.05 1.01 -0.03
N MET A 189 -13.84 -0.04 -0.15
CA MET A 189 -14.02 -1.06 0.88
C MET A 189 -12.70 -1.82 1.15
N ARG A 190 -12.00 -2.28 0.11
CA ARG A 190 -10.70 -2.94 0.24
C ARG A 190 -9.65 -2.05 0.90
N LEU A 191 -9.64 -0.75 0.57
CA LEU A 191 -8.76 0.23 1.21
C LEU A 191 -9.09 0.43 2.69
N ALA A 192 -10.38 0.38 3.04
CA ALA A 192 -10.83 0.40 4.44
C ALA A 192 -10.33 -0.84 5.20
N PHE A 193 -10.42 -2.03 4.61
CA PHE A 193 -9.95 -3.26 5.24
C PHE A 193 -8.48 -3.18 5.65
N ILE A 194 -7.61 -2.61 4.82
CA ILE A 194 -6.17 -2.49 5.12
C ILE A 194 -5.81 -1.24 5.95
N GLY A 195 -6.79 -0.41 6.33
CA GLY A 195 -6.58 0.81 7.12
C GLY A 195 -5.96 1.97 6.34
N SER A 196 -6.19 2.04 5.02
CA SER A 196 -5.74 3.17 4.19
C SER A 196 -6.74 4.34 4.16
N MET A 197 -7.92 4.14 4.72
CA MET A 197 -8.94 5.17 4.93
C MET A 197 -9.03 5.54 6.42
N ASN A 198 -9.63 6.69 6.71
CA ASN A 198 -9.87 7.10 8.10
C ASN A 198 -10.98 6.24 8.70
N ASP A 199 -10.64 5.44 9.72
CA ASP A 199 -11.56 4.52 10.41
C ASP A 199 -12.70 5.27 11.14
N GLU A 200 -12.55 6.57 11.46
CA GLU A 200 -13.57 7.39 12.14
C GLU A 200 -14.85 7.61 11.32
N ILE A 201 -14.78 7.36 10.01
CA ILE A 201 -15.92 7.56 9.08
C ILE A 201 -16.69 6.25 8.86
N LEU A 202 -16.14 5.13 9.32
CA LEU A 202 -16.65 3.79 9.04
C LEU A 202 -17.43 3.24 10.24
N ILE A 203 -18.50 2.51 9.95
CA ILE A 203 -19.22 1.73 10.97
C ILE A 203 -18.48 0.40 11.12
N PRO A 204 -17.84 0.13 12.28
CA PRO A 204 -16.95 -1.02 12.43
C PRO A 204 -17.65 -2.36 12.15
N ASP A 205 -18.91 -2.52 12.59
CA ASP A 205 -19.65 -3.75 12.45
C ASP A 205 -19.99 -4.05 10.98
N GLU A 206 -20.36 -3.03 10.19
CA GLU A 206 -20.61 -3.17 8.76
C GLU A 206 -19.32 -3.53 8.02
N LEU A 207 -18.23 -2.81 8.32
CA LEU A 207 -16.92 -3.09 7.72
C LEU A 207 -16.43 -4.50 8.04
N ALA A 208 -16.63 -4.98 9.26
CA ALA A 208 -16.29 -6.33 9.68
C ALA A 208 -17.12 -7.38 8.94
N CYS A 209 -18.43 -7.16 8.79
CA CYS A 209 -19.30 -8.07 8.03
C CYS A 209 -18.91 -8.14 6.54
N ASP A 210 -18.54 -7.01 5.93
CA ASP A 210 -18.05 -6.96 4.56
C ASP A 210 -16.71 -7.70 4.41
N LEU A 211 -15.80 -7.52 5.37
CA LEU A 211 -14.52 -8.23 5.40
C LEU A 211 -14.73 -9.75 5.58
N ILE A 212 -15.64 -10.17 6.47
CA ILE A 212 -16.01 -11.56 6.64
C ILE A 212 -16.55 -12.13 5.32
N GLY A 213 -17.43 -11.40 4.63
CA GLY A 213 -17.95 -11.79 3.32
C GLY A 213 -16.84 -12.08 2.31
N ALA A 214 -15.87 -11.18 2.20
CA ALA A 214 -14.72 -11.35 1.31
C ALA A 214 -13.81 -12.52 1.72
N ILE A 215 -13.54 -12.68 3.02
CA ILE A 215 -12.66 -13.74 3.51
C ILE A 215 -13.32 -15.11 3.38
N LYS A 216 -14.61 -15.27 3.75
CA LYS A 216 -15.29 -16.57 3.68
C LYS A 216 -15.39 -17.13 2.26
N GLU A 217 -15.46 -16.26 1.26
CA GLU A 217 -15.46 -16.65 -0.15
C GLU A 217 -14.11 -17.18 -0.61
N LEU A 218 -13.03 -16.51 -0.22
CA LEU A 218 -11.68 -16.79 -0.71
C LEU A 218 -10.85 -17.70 0.20
N TYR A 219 -11.06 -17.61 1.50
CA TYR A 219 -10.29 -18.30 2.55
C TYR A 219 -11.20 -18.76 3.71
N PRO A 220 -12.20 -19.64 3.47
CA PRO A 220 -13.17 -20.03 4.49
C PRO A 220 -12.53 -20.63 5.74
N LYS A 221 -11.43 -21.37 5.59
CA LYS A 221 -10.69 -21.96 6.71
C LYS A 221 -10.09 -20.95 7.67
N ALA A 222 -9.75 -19.75 7.21
CA ALA A 222 -9.10 -18.74 8.04
C ALA A 222 -9.99 -18.31 9.22
N LEU A 223 -11.29 -18.16 8.99
CA LEU A 223 -12.27 -17.82 10.04
C LEU A 223 -12.52 -18.99 10.97
N GLN A 224 -12.62 -20.22 10.43
CA GLN A 224 -12.82 -21.43 11.20
C GLN A 224 -11.61 -21.72 12.13
N GLU A 225 -10.39 -21.66 11.60
CA GLU A 225 -9.18 -21.94 12.37
C GLU A 225 -8.92 -20.88 13.46
N ARG A 226 -9.30 -19.64 13.21
CA ARG A 226 -9.00 -18.54 14.13
C ARG A 226 -10.05 -18.32 15.21
N TYR A 227 -11.33 -18.54 14.89
CA TYR A 227 -12.46 -18.19 15.74
C TYR A 227 -13.45 -19.35 15.98
N GLU A 228 -13.17 -20.53 15.41
CA GLU A 228 -14.08 -21.68 15.44
C GLU A 228 -15.45 -21.39 14.78
N ALA A 229 -15.49 -20.34 13.93
CA ALA A 229 -16.70 -19.92 13.26
C ALA A 229 -17.03 -20.83 12.08
N ASP A 230 -18.33 -21.11 11.87
CA ASP A 230 -18.81 -21.83 10.70
C ASP A 230 -18.75 -20.91 9.46
N PRO A 231 -17.89 -21.21 8.46
CA PRO A 231 -17.79 -20.38 7.28
C PRO A 231 -19.04 -20.36 6.40
N ALA A 232 -19.99 -21.27 6.60
CA ALA A 232 -21.29 -21.31 5.90
C ALA A 232 -22.27 -20.28 6.47
N GLY A 233 -22.06 -19.82 7.71
CA GLY A 233 -22.92 -18.84 8.39
C GLY A 233 -22.99 -17.49 7.67
N LYS A 234 -23.97 -16.68 8.02
CA LYS A 234 -24.05 -15.28 7.57
C LYS A 234 -22.92 -14.45 8.20
N PRO A 235 -22.46 -13.36 7.57
CA PRO A 235 -21.40 -12.53 8.15
C PRO A 235 -21.65 -12.09 9.59
N ILE A 236 -22.89 -11.76 9.94
CA ILE A 236 -23.24 -11.37 11.31
C ILE A 236 -23.11 -12.55 12.30
N GLU A 237 -23.52 -13.75 11.93
CA GLU A 237 -23.38 -14.96 12.75
C GLU A 237 -21.90 -15.31 12.98
N ILE A 238 -21.07 -15.10 11.96
CA ILE A 238 -19.62 -15.27 12.07
C ILE A 238 -19.02 -14.19 12.99
N LEU A 239 -19.50 -12.94 12.93
CA LEU A 239 -19.06 -11.88 13.84
C LEU A 239 -19.46 -12.15 15.28
N GLU A 240 -20.64 -12.73 15.51
CA GLU A 240 -21.09 -13.23 16.83
C GLU A 240 -20.15 -14.32 17.33
N ALA A 241 -19.78 -15.29 16.50
CA ALA A 241 -18.81 -16.33 16.85
C ALA A 241 -17.42 -15.72 17.20
N VAL A 242 -16.97 -14.66 16.50
CA VAL A 242 -15.77 -13.92 16.87
C VAL A 242 -15.92 -13.31 18.26
N ALA A 243 -17.08 -12.69 18.57
CA ALA A 243 -17.35 -12.09 19.87
C ALA A 243 -17.30 -13.14 21.00
N GLU A 244 -17.90 -14.30 20.79
CA GLU A 244 -17.88 -15.43 21.75
C GLU A 244 -16.46 -15.96 21.94
N SER A 245 -15.77 -16.28 20.86
CA SER A 245 -14.39 -16.79 20.87
C SER A 245 -13.41 -15.86 21.59
N ARG A 246 -13.63 -14.53 21.48
CA ARG A 246 -12.78 -13.49 22.09
C ARG A 246 -13.34 -12.93 23.39
N LYS A 247 -14.45 -13.48 23.89
CA LYS A 247 -15.12 -13.06 25.12
C LYS A 247 -15.45 -11.57 25.13
N CYS A 248 -15.98 -11.09 24.01
CA CYS A 248 -16.39 -9.70 23.85
C CYS A 248 -17.81 -9.53 24.38
N TYR A 249 -17.95 -9.17 25.63
CA TYR A 249 -19.25 -8.93 26.28
C TYR A 249 -19.35 -7.49 26.75
N ALA A 250 -20.54 -6.91 26.57
CA ALA A 250 -20.97 -5.64 27.16
C ALA A 250 -21.60 -5.88 28.53
N LYS A 251 -22.06 -4.82 29.19
CA LYS A 251 -22.79 -4.94 30.45
C LYS A 251 -24.08 -5.72 30.23
N GLY A 252 -24.32 -6.75 31.06
CA GLY A 252 -25.53 -7.63 30.97
C GLY A 252 -25.34 -8.84 30.06
N GLU A 253 -24.14 -9.34 29.89
CA GLU A 253 -23.80 -10.57 29.15
C GLU A 253 -24.19 -10.56 27.66
N GLN A 254 -24.47 -9.38 27.09
CA GLN A 254 -24.73 -9.24 25.67
C GLN A 254 -23.39 -9.18 24.89
N LEU A 255 -23.37 -9.74 23.68
CA LEU A 255 -22.19 -9.69 22.81
C LEU A 255 -21.90 -8.25 22.40
N ASP A 256 -20.64 -7.85 22.53
CA ASP A 256 -20.10 -6.57 22.05
C ASP A 256 -19.55 -6.75 20.65
N LEU A 257 -20.42 -6.58 19.64
CA LEU A 257 -20.07 -6.76 18.23
C LEU A 257 -19.07 -5.70 17.75
N GLY A 258 -19.15 -4.47 18.27
CA GLY A 258 -18.20 -3.41 17.93
C GLY A 258 -16.76 -3.74 18.37
N LYS A 259 -16.60 -4.31 19.57
CA LYS A 259 -15.32 -4.80 20.05
C LYS A 259 -14.84 -6.01 19.23
N ALA A 260 -15.72 -6.93 18.87
CA ALA A 260 -15.41 -8.08 18.03
C ALA A 260 -14.97 -7.65 16.62
N ALA A 261 -15.67 -6.67 16.03
CA ALA A 261 -15.34 -6.07 14.74
C ALA A 261 -13.93 -5.47 14.74
N GLY A 262 -13.60 -4.70 15.76
CA GLY A 262 -12.25 -4.16 15.93
C GLY A 262 -11.18 -5.25 15.97
N ILE A 263 -11.41 -6.31 16.74
CA ILE A 263 -10.48 -7.45 16.85
C ILE A 263 -10.32 -8.17 15.50
N LEU A 264 -11.42 -8.43 14.79
CA LEU A 264 -11.36 -9.08 13.47
C LEU A 264 -10.55 -8.27 12.46
N ILE A 265 -10.82 -6.95 12.38
CA ILE A 265 -10.13 -6.04 11.48
C ILE A 265 -8.64 -5.97 11.83
N ASP A 266 -8.30 -5.90 13.11
CA ASP A 266 -6.91 -5.89 13.57
C ASP A 266 -6.20 -7.23 13.30
N ASP A 267 -6.88 -8.36 13.49
CA ASP A 267 -6.34 -9.68 13.19
C ASP A 267 -6.08 -9.86 11.69
N PHE A 268 -6.94 -9.31 10.81
CA PHE A 268 -6.67 -9.24 9.37
C PHE A 268 -5.48 -8.31 9.06
N ARG A 269 -5.48 -7.10 9.60
CA ARG A 269 -4.42 -6.10 9.34
C ARG A 269 -3.05 -6.57 9.83
N SER A 270 -3.00 -7.31 10.92
CA SER A 270 -1.76 -7.85 11.52
C SER A 270 -1.35 -9.22 10.96
N GLY A 271 -2.14 -9.86 10.13
CA GLY A 271 -1.87 -11.19 9.56
C GLY A 271 -2.16 -12.37 10.48
N LYS A 272 -2.83 -12.16 11.60
CA LYS A 272 -3.23 -13.24 12.53
C LYS A 272 -4.32 -14.15 11.98
N LEU A 273 -5.05 -13.72 10.95
CA LEU A 273 -5.97 -14.55 10.16
C LEU A 273 -5.27 -15.41 9.10
N GLY A 274 -3.94 -15.34 9.03
CA GLY A 274 -3.17 -15.99 7.98
C GLY A 274 -2.81 -15.02 6.84
N ARG A 275 -2.21 -15.59 5.80
CA ARG A 275 -1.76 -14.83 4.62
C ARG A 275 -2.89 -14.75 3.61
N ILE A 276 -3.49 -13.58 3.47
CA ILE A 276 -4.73 -13.36 2.70
C ILE A 276 -4.49 -12.32 1.60
N THR A 277 -4.91 -12.64 0.38
CA THR A 277 -4.96 -11.69 -0.74
C THR A 277 -6.41 -11.61 -1.21
N LEU A 278 -7.00 -10.41 -1.17
CA LEU A 278 -8.42 -10.20 -1.48
C LEU A 278 -8.70 -9.95 -2.96
N GLU A 279 -7.65 -9.78 -3.76
CA GLU A 279 -7.76 -9.56 -5.21
C GLU A 279 -7.25 -10.75 -6.00
N ARG A 280 -7.94 -11.05 -7.10
CA ARG A 280 -7.62 -12.10 -8.06
C ARG A 280 -7.44 -11.50 -9.45
N ILE A 281 -6.61 -12.16 -10.29
CA ILE A 281 -6.38 -11.82 -11.69
C ILE A 281 -7.38 -12.62 -12.53
#